data_414549d078ee4a2c57e33eaa086f8205
#
_entry.id   414549d078ee4a2c57e33eaa086f8205
#
_cell.length_a   1.000
_cell.length_b   1.000
_cell.length_c   1.000
_cell.angle_alpha   90.00
_cell.angle_beta   90.00
_cell.angle_gamma   90.00
#
_symmetry.space_group_name_H-M   'P 1'
#
loop_
_entity.id
_entity.type
_entity.pdbx_description
1 polymer ?
#
loop_
_entity_poly.entity_id
_entity_poly.type
_entity_poly.pdbx_seq_one_letter_code
_entity_poly.pdbx_strand_id
1 'polypeptide(L)'
;EASILRGLGGSKTFREFMRLFTGDAGPMQQRRGADNIKYRFVATATPSPNDYIELLAYADFLGVMDVSQAKTRFFKRDSTKADKLTLHAHKEEEFWLWVSSWGLFVTKPSDITQNEDDDIGYILPELDLRWHEIPTNHLDAGFDKHGQGLLFKDVALGLQASAKEKRDSLEDRIQKMLELRAEAPEAHRVIWHDLESERKAIEKAIPTLKSIYGSQDFEKREEIIKQFS
;
A
#
# COMPACT_ATOMS: atom_id res chain seq x y z
N GLU A 1 -5.29 5.61 -12.64
CA GLU A 1 -4.47 5.26 -11.45
C GLU A 1 -3.00 5.62 -11.68
N ALA A 2 -2.51 6.58 -10.92
CA ALA A 2 -1.16 7.14 -11.12
C ALA A 2 -0.08 6.49 -10.23
N SER A 3 -0.33 5.29 -9.68
CA SER A 3 0.61 4.59 -8.78
C SER A 3 1.99 4.34 -9.39
N ILE A 4 2.10 4.29 -10.71
CA ILE A 4 3.37 4.17 -11.44
C ILE A 4 4.34 5.33 -11.15
N LEU A 5 3.83 6.51 -10.79
CA LEU A 5 4.63 7.71 -10.52
C LEU A 5 5.24 7.71 -9.11
N ARG A 6 4.83 6.85 -8.19
CA ARG A 6 5.34 6.82 -6.80
C ARG A 6 6.82 6.47 -6.66
N GLY A 7 7.42 5.87 -7.67
CA GLY A 7 8.78 5.31 -7.59
C GLY A 7 9.96 6.29 -7.62
N LEU A 8 9.75 7.61 -7.67
CA LEU A 8 10.78 8.67 -7.65
C LEU A 8 12.06 8.39 -8.51
N GLY A 9 11.90 7.72 -9.65
CA GLY A 9 12.99 7.43 -10.57
C GLY A 9 13.72 6.10 -10.36
N GLY A 10 13.35 5.32 -9.33
CA GLY A 10 14.03 4.06 -9.01
C GLY A 10 13.75 2.94 -10.01
N SER A 11 12.54 2.81 -10.51
CA SER A 11 12.16 1.71 -11.41
C SER A 11 12.40 2.06 -12.89
N LYS A 12 12.68 1.00 -13.69
CA LYS A 12 12.78 1.14 -15.16
C LYS A 12 11.46 1.65 -15.75
N THR A 13 10.34 1.12 -15.28
CA THR A 13 9.00 1.49 -15.72
C THR A 13 8.71 2.98 -15.49
N PHE A 14 9.05 3.52 -14.31
CA PHE A 14 8.92 4.95 -14.01
C PHE A 14 9.72 5.80 -15.01
N ARG A 15 10.99 5.45 -15.25
CA ARG A 15 11.87 6.20 -16.16
C ARG A 15 11.36 6.19 -17.59
N GLU A 16 10.91 5.04 -18.09
CA GLU A 16 10.35 4.95 -19.45
C GLU A 16 9.03 5.72 -19.56
N PHE A 17 8.18 5.66 -18.53
CA PHE A 17 6.96 6.45 -18.46
C PHE A 17 7.25 7.96 -18.51
N MET A 18 8.14 8.43 -17.64
CA MET A 18 8.54 9.85 -17.62
C MET A 18 9.13 10.28 -18.97
N ARG A 19 10.01 9.46 -19.55
CA ARG A 19 10.59 9.72 -20.87
C ARG A 19 9.54 9.84 -21.96
N LEU A 20 8.55 8.95 -21.95
CA LEU A 20 7.47 8.94 -22.96
C LEU A 20 6.61 10.20 -22.87
N PHE A 21 6.24 10.63 -21.68
CA PHE A 21 5.27 11.70 -21.46
C PHE A 21 5.87 13.08 -21.18
N THR A 22 7.12 13.17 -20.73
CA THR A 22 7.77 14.43 -20.37
C THR A 22 9.04 14.72 -21.18
N GLY A 23 9.45 13.81 -22.06
CA GLY A 23 10.74 13.87 -22.76
C GLY A 23 11.86 13.19 -21.97
N ASP A 24 13.11 13.54 -22.27
CA ASP A 24 14.27 12.94 -21.58
C ASP A 24 14.20 13.09 -20.07
N ALA A 25 14.71 12.07 -19.34
CA ALA A 25 14.73 12.01 -17.89
C ALA A 25 15.72 13.02 -17.23
N GLY A 26 16.11 14.05 -17.95
CA GLY A 26 16.96 15.14 -17.47
C GLY A 26 16.20 16.22 -16.69
N PRO A 27 16.91 17.26 -16.20
CA PRO A 27 16.28 18.41 -15.58
C PRO A 27 15.18 19.03 -16.46
N MET A 28 14.15 19.57 -15.85
CA MET A 28 12.96 20.09 -16.50
C MET A 28 13.27 21.06 -17.67
N GLN A 29 14.35 21.85 -17.54
CA GLN A 29 14.81 22.79 -18.56
C GLN A 29 15.37 22.13 -19.82
N GLN A 30 15.72 20.83 -19.76
CA GLN A 30 16.28 20.06 -20.88
C GLN A 30 15.26 19.11 -21.52
N ARG A 31 14.04 19.04 -20.99
CA ARG A 31 12.98 18.13 -21.47
C ARG A 31 12.28 18.70 -22.70
N ARG A 32 12.98 18.79 -23.80
CA ARG A 32 12.45 19.34 -25.06
C ARG A 32 11.68 18.35 -25.94
N GLY A 33 11.58 17.07 -25.54
CA GLY A 33 11.05 16.02 -26.42
C GLY A 33 9.56 15.72 -26.29
N ALA A 34 8.86 16.26 -25.29
CA ALA A 34 7.45 15.95 -25.04
C ALA A 34 6.46 17.08 -25.38
N ASP A 35 6.82 17.94 -26.30
CA ASP A 35 5.97 19.07 -26.75
C ASP A 35 4.62 18.64 -27.32
N ASN A 36 4.45 17.32 -27.56
CA ASN A 36 3.20 16.78 -28.09
C ASN A 36 2.10 16.58 -27.03
N ILE A 37 2.45 16.56 -25.72
CA ILE A 37 1.48 16.37 -24.64
C ILE A 37 1.38 17.65 -23.83
N LYS A 38 0.50 18.53 -24.29
CA LYS A 38 0.29 19.86 -23.69
C LYS A 38 -0.38 19.79 -22.32
N TYR A 39 -1.32 18.88 -22.14
CA TYR A 39 -2.11 18.75 -20.92
C TYR A 39 -1.87 17.39 -20.29
N ARG A 40 -1.49 17.38 -19.01
CA ARG A 40 -1.25 16.19 -18.21
C ARG A 40 -2.08 16.25 -16.96
N PHE A 41 -2.69 15.12 -16.59
CA PHE A 41 -3.53 14.99 -15.42
C PHE A 41 -3.09 13.76 -14.63
N VAL A 42 -3.22 13.84 -13.33
CA VAL A 42 -2.94 12.74 -12.40
C VAL A 42 -4.18 12.51 -11.55
N ALA A 43 -4.67 11.27 -11.52
CA ALA A 43 -5.75 10.85 -10.65
C ALA A 43 -5.35 9.57 -9.94
N THR A 44 -5.46 9.54 -8.60
CA THR A 44 -5.17 8.38 -7.78
C THR A 44 -5.93 8.48 -6.45
N ALA A 45 -6.39 7.35 -5.94
CA ALA A 45 -6.99 7.26 -4.60
C ALA A 45 -5.94 7.24 -3.48
N THR A 46 -4.67 6.97 -3.81
CA THR A 46 -3.57 6.83 -2.85
C THR A 46 -2.37 7.67 -3.27
N PRO A 47 -2.42 9.00 -3.13
CA PRO A 47 -1.38 9.89 -3.66
C PRO A 47 -0.02 9.71 -2.95
N SER A 48 0.00 9.45 -1.65
CA SER A 48 1.23 9.30 -0.86
C SER A 48 1.05 8.27 0.25
N PRO A 49 0.90 6.97 -0.07
CA PRO A 49 0.56 5.94 0.92
C PRO A 49 1.68 5.68 1.93
N ASN A 50 2.93 5.97 1.60
CA ASN A 50 4.06 5.70 2.48
C ASN A 50 4.73 6.97 2.99
N ASP A 51 4.95 7.99 2.13
CA ASP A 51 5.67 9.20 2.50
C ASP A 51 5.29 10.37 1.57
N TYR A 52 5.25 11.58 2.08
CA TYR A 52 4.91 12.80 1.32
C TYR A 52 5.89 13.09 0.17
N ILE A 53 7.09 12.54 0.22
CA ILE A 53 8.07 12.64 -0.88
C ILE A 53 7.53 12.07 -2.20
N GLU A 54 6.57 11.14 -2.16
CA GLU A 54 5.96 10.56 -3.35
C GLU A 54 5.20 11.59 -4.17
N LEU A 55 4.68 12.66 -3.54
CA LEU A 55 4.00 13.77 -4.22
C LEU A 55 4.91 14.54 -5.17
N LEU A 56 6.23 14.52 -4.92
CA LEU A 56 7.18 15.23 -5.78
C LEU A 56 7.25 14.66 -7.20
N ALA A 57 7.00 13.36 -7.35
CA ALA A 57 6.97 12.73 -8.67
C ALA A 57 5.76 13.20 -9.50
N TYR A 58 4.62 13.44 -8.85
CA TYR A 58 3.46 14.02 -9.53
C TYR A 58 3.72 15.47 -9.95
N ALA A 59 4.32 16.27 -9.07
CA ALA A 59 4.68 17.65 -9.38
C ALA A 59 5.63 17.73 -10.58
N ASP A 60 6.61 16.83 -10.64
CA ASP A 60 7.56 16.73 -11.74
C ASP A 60 6.86 16.29 -13.06
N PHE A 61 6.02 15.27 -13.00
CA PHE A 61 5.22 14.82 -14.15
C PHE A 61 4.31 15.93 -14.69
N LEU A 62 3.66 16.67 -13.80
CA LEU A 62 2.77 17.79 -14.18
C LEU A 62 3.53 19.02 -14.68
N GLY A 63 4.84 19.07 -14.51
CA GLY A 63 5.67 20.22 -14.92
C GLY A 63 5.64 21.37 -13.92
N VAL A 64 5.27 21.13 -12.67
CA VAL A 64 5.21 22.17 -11.63
C VAL A 64 6.58 22.47 -11.05
N MET A 65 7.33 21.44 -10.66
CA MET A 65 8.67 21.56 -10.08
C MET A 65 9.44 20.25 -10.24
N ASP A 66 10.74 20.34 -10.57
CA ASP A 66 11.62 19.19 -10.62
C ASP A 66 11.79 18.54 -9.25
N VAL A 67 11.87 17.18 -9.21
CA VAL A 67 12.01 16.41 -7.97
C VAL A 67 13.22 16.86 -7.15
N SER A 68 14.37 17.17 -7.78
CA SER A 68 15.59 17.56 -7.06
C SER A 68 15.43 18.93 -6.41
N GLN A 69 14.80 19.87 -7.11
CA GLN A 69 14.48 21.20 -6.57
C GLN A 69 13.52 21.10 -5.38
N ALA A 70 12.45 20.32 -5.52
CA ALA A 70 11.48 20.13 -4.46
C ALA A 70 12.08 19.44 -3.23
N LYS A 71 12.94 18.42 -3.43
CA LYS A 71 13.70 17.78 -2.34
C LYS A 71 14.57 18.79 -1.59
N THR A 72 15.32 19.60 -2.32
CA THR A 72 16.19 20.61 -1.69
C THR A 72 15.42 21.68 -0.93
N ARG A 73 14.24 22.04 -1.44
CA ARG A 73 13.41 23.08 -0.82
C ARG A 73 12.71 22.63 0.44
N PHE A 74 12.15 21.43 0.44
CA PHE A 74 11.20 20.98 1.48
C PHE A 74 11.71 19.87 2.37
N PHE A 75 12.70 19.07 1.93
CA PHE A 75 13.12 17.87 2.63
C PHE A 75 14.56 17.94 3.13
N LYS A 76 14.82 17.27 4.25
CA LYS A 76 16.17 17.05 4.80
C LYS A 76 16.46 15.57 4.93
N ARG A 77 17.76 15.22 4.94
CA ARG A 77 18.17 13.84 5.27
C ARG A 77 17.89 13.56 6.74
N ASP A 78 17.34 12.39 7.01
CA ASP A 78 17.22 11.88 8.37
C ASP A 78 18.60 11.55 8.91
N SER A 79 18.93 12.10 10.08
CA SER A 79 20.24 11.85 10.73
C SER A 79 20.41 10.41 11.23
N THR A 80 19.31 9.69 11.38
CA THR A 80 19.28 8.31 11.93
C THR A 80 19.24 7.23 10.85
N LYS A 81 18.83 7.58 9.62
CA LYS A 81 18.71 6.65 8.49
C LYS A 81 19.25 7.29 7.21
N ALA A 82 20.36 6.77 6.71
CA ALA A 82 21.15 7.39 5.62
C ALA A 82 20.36 7.73 4.35
N ASP A 83 19.32 6.95 4.01
CA ASP A 83 18.56 7.11 2.76
C ASP A 83 17.14 7.68 2.96
N LYS A 84 16.77 8.02 4.19
CA LYS A 84 15.46 8.58 4.48
C LYS A 84 15.47 10.10 4.42
N LEU A 85 14.54 10.64 3.62
CA LEU A 85 14.27 12.07 3.58
C LEU A 85 13.00 12.36 4.38
N THR A 86 13.04 13.39 5.21
CA THR A 86 11.90 13.85 5.99
C THR A 86 11.59 15.30 5.66
N LEU A 87 10.33 15.68 5.68
CA LEU A 87 9.88 17.05 5.52
C LEU A 87 10.47 17.92 6.64
N HIS A 88 10.96 19.12 6.32
CA HIS A 88 11.35 20.10 7.34
C HIS A 88 10.14 20.57 8.11
N ALA A 89 10.15 20.44 9.45
CA ALA A 89 9.01 20.86 10.28
C ALA A 89 8.61 22.33 10.06
N HIS A 90 9.60 23.24 9.92
CA HIS A 90 9.36 24.66 9.65
C HIS A 90 8.90 24.96 8.21
N LYS A 91 8.91 23.96 7.32
CA LYS A 91 8.48 24.07 5.90
C LYS A 91 7.17 23.36 5.64
N GLU A 92 6.56 22.75 6.63
CA GLU A 92 5.37 21.92 6.45
C GLU A 92 4.19 22.75 5.91
N GLU A 93 3.93 23.90 6.46
CA GLU A 93 2.88 24.80 5.98
C GLU A 93 3.16 25.28 4.53
N GLU A 94 4.39 25.70 4.25
CA GLU A 94 4.79 26.11 2.90
C GLU A 94 4.66 24.96 1.89
N PHE A 95 4.99 23.73 2.30
CA PHE A 95 4.85 22.55 1.47
C PHE A 95 3.38 22.28 1.12
N TRP A 96 2.49 22.31 2.08
CA TRP A 96 1.06 22.07 1.83
C TRP A 96 0.39 23.19 1.05
N LEU A 97 0.77 24.44 1.25
CA LEU A 97 0.34 25.56 0.41
C LEU A 97 0.81 25.39 -1.04
N TRP A 98 2.05 24.95 -1.22
CA TRP A 98 2.56 24.63 -2.55
C TRP A 98 1.82 23.45 -3.18
N VAL A 99 1.57 22.36 -2.45
CA VAL A 99 0.81 21.21 -2.95
C VAL A 99 -0.61 21.61 -3.33
N SER A 100 -1.30 22.40 -2.53
CA SER A 100 -2.68 22.87 -2.81
C SER A 100 -2.77 23.78 -4.04
N SER A 101 -1.66 24.38 -4.48
CA SER A 101 -1.64 25.23 -5.67
C SER A 101 -1.77 24.45 -7.00
N TRP A 102 -1.54 23.15 -7.00
CA TRP A 102 -1.57 22.29 -8.18
C TRP A 102 -2.31 20.96 -7.97
N GLY A 103 -2.58 20.57 -6.73
CA GLY A 103 -3.26 19.32 -6.36
C GLY A 103 -4.58 19.59 -5.65
N LEU A 104 -5.59 18.77 -5.95
CA LEU A 104 -6.88 18.76 -5.27
C LEU A 104 -7.04 17.43 -4.54
N PHE A 105 -7.27 17.47 -3.24
CA PHE A 105 -7.52 16.30 -2.41
C PHE A 105 -8.98 16.34 -1.96
N VAL A 106 -9.72 15.29 -2.29
CA VAL A 106 -11.13 15.16 -1.96
C VAL A 106 -11.41 13.77 -1.40
N THR A 107 -12.30 13.67 -0.45
CA THR A 107 -12.71 12.40 0.16
C THR A 107 -14.12 12.00 -0.26
N LYS A 108 -14.95 12.98 -0.63
CA LYS A 108 -16.34 12.79 -0.98
C LYS A 108 -16.82 13.86 -1.96
N PRO A 109 -17.90 13.65 -2.70
CA PRO A 109 -18.40 14.60 -3.70
C PRO A 109 -18.68 16.01 -3.15
N SER A 110 -19.21 16.12 -1.94
CA SER A 110 -19.51 17.42 -1.33
C SER A 110 -18.27 18.28 -1.05
N ASP A 111 -17.06 17.71 -1.02
CA ASP A 111 -15.82 18.48 -0.91
C ASP A 111 -15.61 19.40 -2.15
N ILE A 112 -16.22 19.06 -3.28
CA ILE A 112 -16.19 19.86 -4.51
C ILE A 112 -17.48 20.67 -4.68
N THR A 113 -18.63 20.01 -4.54
CA THR A 113 -19.94 20.59 -4.88
C THR A 113 -20.50 21.47 -3.77
N GLN A 114 -20.00 21.33 -2.54
CA GLN A 114 -20.52 21.96 -1.32
C GLN A 114 -22.00 21.61 -1.04
N ASN A 115 -22.49 20.51 -1.60
CA ASN A 115 -23.82 19.97 -1.38
C ASN A 115 -23.73 18.56 -0.77
N GLU A 116 -24.20 18.39 0.47
CA GLU A 116 -24.15 17.11 1.19
C GLU A 116 -25.03 16.02 0.54
N ASP A 117 -26.06 16.39 -0.21
CA ASP A 117 -26.91 15.42 -0.92
C ASP A 117 -26.13 14.65 -1.99
N ASP A 118 -25.06 15.19 -2.51
CA ASP A 118 -24.21 14.54 -3.50
C ASP A 118 -23.36 13.40 -2.90
N ASP A 119 -23.28 13.31 -1.56
CA ASP A 119 -22.58 12.23 -0.85
C ASP A 119 -23.41 10.94 -0.77
N ILE A 120 -24.66 10.96 -1.20
CA ILE A 120 -25.53 9.76 -1.17
C ILE A 120 -24.90 8.66 -2.03
N GLY A 121 -24.69 7.48 -1.43
CA GLY A 121 -24.01 6.34 -2.05
C GLY A 121 -22.48 6.32 -1.90
N TYR A 122 -21.86 7.40 -1.42
CA TYR A 122 -20.42 7.44 -1.08
C TYR A 122 -20.14 7.27 0.41
N ILE A 123 -21.16 7.49 1.25
CA ILE A 123 -21.03 7.28 2.69
C ILE A 123 -21.08 5.78 2.98
N LEU A 124 -19.96 5.24 3.38
CA LEU A 124 -19.86 3.85 3.81
C LEU A 124 -20.39 3.68 5.25
N PRO A 125 -20.96 2.52 5.58
CA PRO A 125 -21.31 2.22 6.96
C PRO A 125 -20.08 2.27 7.87
N GLU A 126 -20.30 2.49 9.15
CA GLU A 126 -19.23 2.49 10.14
C GLU A 126 -18.47 1.15 10.14
N LEU A 127 -17.14 1.24 10.24
CA LEU A 127 -16.28 0.06 10.27
C LEU A 127 -16.31 -0.57 11.67
N ASP A 128 -16.89 -1.76 11.79
CA ASP A 128 -16.86 -2.56 13.03
C ASP A 128 -15.58 -3.41 13.04
N LEU A 129 -14.57 -2.98 13.82
CA LEU A 129 -13.31 -3.69 13.98
C LEU A 129 -13.37 -4.62 15.19
N ARG A 130 -13.29 -5.93 14.93
CA ARG A 130 -13.25 -6.97 15.96
C ARG A 130 -11.91 -7.67 15.98
N TRP A 131 -11.19 -7.55 17.09
CA TRP A 131 -9.92 -8.20 17.29
C TRP A 131 -10.12 -9.56 17.97
N HIS A 132 -9.46 -10.59 17.44
CA HIS A 132 -9.48 -11.92 18.00
C HIS A 132 -8.05 -12.34 18.35
N GLU A 133 -7.78 -12.50 19.64
CA GLU A 133 -6.50 -12.99 20.12
C GLU A 133 -6.48 -14.52 20.09
N ILE A 134 -5.41 -15.09 19.56
CA ILE A 134 -5.19 -16.52 19.52
C ILE A 134 -3.98 -16.80 20.39
N PRO A 135 -4.14 -17.49 21.54
CA PRO A 135 -3.04 -17.80 22.41
C PRO A 135 -2.05 -18.73 21.71
N THR A 136 -0.78 -18.39 21.72
CA THR A 136 0.29 -19.22 21.21
C THR A 136 1.03 -19.90 22.36
N ASN A 137 1.45 -21.13 22.15
CA ASN A 137 2.21 -21.85 23.17
C ASN A 137 3.66 -21.34 23.20
N HIS A 138 3.98 -20.50 24.18
CA HIS A 138 5.33 -19.96 24.38
C HIS A 138 6.24 -20.88 25.19
N LEU A 139 5.72 -21.99 25.76
CA LEU A 139 6.50 -22.93 26.56
C LEU A 139 7.41 -23.84 25.73
N ASP A 140 7.05 -24.04 24.46
CA ASP A 140 7.87 -24.78 23.50
C ASP A 140 8.74 -23.82 22.70
N ALA A 141 9.85 -23.41 23.26
CA ALA A 141 10.78 -22.47 22.65
C ALA A 141 11.55 -23.06 21.46
N GLY A 142 11.54 -24.39 21.29
CA GLY A 142 12.26 -25.08 20.22
C GLY A 142 13.77 -24.98 20.33
N PHE A 143 14.46 -25.18 19.21
CA PHE A 143 15.92 -25.11 19.11
C PHE A 143 16.33 -23.92 18.26
N ASP A 144 17.49 -23.34 18.58
CA ASP A 144 18.10 -22.34 17.70
C ASP A 144 18.68 -23.02 16.42
N LYS A 145 19.21 -22.20 15.50
CA LYS A 145 19.84 -22.69 14.26
C LYS A 145 21.14 -23.50 14.47
N HIS A 146 21.64 -23.58 15.71
CA HIS A 146 22.81 -24.36 16.10
C HIS A 146 22.42 -25.63 16.89
N GLY A 147 21.10 -25.89 17.06
CA GLY A 147 20.60 -27.07 17.79
C GLY A 147 20.58 -26.90 19.31
N GLN A 148 20.76 -25.68 19.80
CA GLN A 148 20.72 -25.41 21.25
C GLN A 148 19.25 -25.13 21.64
N GLY A 149 18.75 -25.81 22.67
CA GLY A 149 17.41 -25.59 23.22
C GLY A 149 17.26 -24.19 23.79
N LEU A 150 16.22 -23.48 23.36
CA LEU A 150 15.88 -22.15 23.85
C LEU A 150 15.04 -22.30 25.14
N LEU A 151 15.37 -21.54 26.18
CA LEU A 151 14.62 -21.52 27.44
C LEU A 151 13.28 -20.76 27.31
N PHE A 152 13.22 -19.77 26.42
CA PHE A 152 12.04 -18.98 26.17
C PHE A 152 11.93 -18.74 24.67
N LYS A 153 10.70 -18.67 24.16
CA LYS A 153 10.42 -18.22 22.79
C LYS A 153 10.64 -16.71 22.75
N ASP A 154 11.68 -16.25 22.03
CA ASP A 154 11.92 -14.82 21.85
C ASP A 154 10.72 -14.14 21.20
N VAL A 155 10.44 -12.92 21.66
CA VAL A 155 9.46 -12.06 21.00
C VAL A 155 9.84 -11.93 19.52
N ALA A 156 8.89 -12.12 18.62
CA ALA A 156 9.11 -12.11 17.18
C ALA A 156 9.60 -10.74 16.69
N LEU A 157 10.88 -10.47 16.86
CA LEU A 157 11.56 -9.26 16.40
C LEU A 157 12.08 -9.46 14.97
N GLY A 158 11.19 -9.30 13.98
CA GLY A 158 11.57 -9.35 12.57
C GLY A 158 10.71 -10.27 11.70
N LEU A 159 10.85 -10.12 10.38
CA LEU A 159 10.01 -10.80 9.38
C LEU A 159 10.06 -12.33 9.47
N GLN A 160 11.24 -12.92 9.73
CA GLN A 160 11.37 -14.37 9.80
C GLN A 160 10.73 -14.96 11.07
N ALA A 161 10.89 -14.28 12.20
CA ALA A 161 10.27 -14.68 13.46
C ALA A 161 8.74 -14.53 13.40
N SER A 162 8.25 -13.44 12.82
CA SER A 162 6.82 -13.24 12.57
C SER A 162 6.23 -14.30 11.64
N ALA A 163 6.95 -14.68 10.57
CA ALA A 163 6.50 -15.74 9.66
C ALA A 163 6.52 -17.13 10.33
N LYS A 164 7.43 -17.38 11.26
CA LYS A 164 7.44 -18.61 12.06
C LYS A 164 6.22 -18.65 12.98
N GLU A 165 5.96 -17.57 13.72
CA GLU A 165 4.81 -17.45 14.62
C GLU A 165 3.48 -17.67 13.87
N LYS A 166 3.34 -17.08 12.69
CA LYS A 166 2.17 -17.28 11.82
C LYS A 166 2.00 -18.74 11.37
N ARG A 167 3.10 -19.49 11.19
CA ARG A 167 3.05 -20.93 10.85
C ARG A 167 2.70 -21.77 12.06
N ASP A 168 3.30 -21.47 13.22
CA ASP A 168 3.10 -22.22 14.46
C ASP A 168 1.65 -22.08 14.98
N SER A 169 1.00 -20.91 14.77
CA SER A 169 -0.39 -20.64 15.14
C SER A 169 -1.41 -20.91 14.02
N LEU A 170 -0.98 -21.51 12.91
CA LEU A 170 -1.82 -21.61 11.70
C LEU A 170 -3.10 -22.39 11.94
N GLU A 171 -3.04 -23.51 12.61
CA GLU A 171 -4.17 -24.39 12.84
C GLU A 171 -5.24 -23.73 13.71
N ASP A 172 -4.83 -23.09 14.81
CA ASP A 172 -5.72 -22.37 15.72
C ASP A 172 -6.38 -21.17 15.02
N ARG A 173 -5.64 -20.46 14.17
CA ARG A 173 -6.18 -19.35 13.37
C ARG A 173 -7.21 -19.82 12.33
N ILE A 174 -6.97 -20.96 11.68
CA ILE A 174 -7.95 -21.56 10.77
C ILE A 174 -9.20 -21.98 11.51
N GLN A 175 -9.05 -22.60 12.68
CA GLN A 175 -10.19 -22.99 13.51
C GLN A 175 -11.02 -21.76 13.91
N LYS A 176 -10.36 -20.70 14.38
CA LYS A 176 -11.04 -19.43 14.72
C LYS A 176 -11.76 -18.80 13.54
N MET A 177 -11.14 -18.80 12.37
CA MET A 177 -11.76 -18.32 11.12
C MET A 177 -13.02 -19.10 10.79
N LEU A 178 -13.02 -20.43 10.94
CA LEU A 178 -14.20 -21.28 10.69
C LEU A 178 -15.32 -21.01 11.69
N GLU A 179 -15.01 -20.79 12.97
CA GLU A 179 -15.98 -20.37 13.98
C GLU A 179 -16.68 -19.07 13.60
N LEU A 180 -15.90 -18.04 13.27
CA LEU A 180 -16.41 -16.73 12.84
C LEU A 180 -17.23 -16.83 11.55
N ARG A 181 -16.84 -17.73 10.65
CA ARG A 181 -17.62 -17.99 9.45
C ARG A 181 -18.96 -18.62 9.75
N ALA A 182 -19.02 -19.51 10.75
CA ALA A 182 -20.25 -20.19 11.15
C ALA A 182 -21.29 -19.26 11.78
N GLU A 183 -20.89 -18.11 12.34
CA GLU A 183 -21.81 -17.10 12.90
C GLU A 183 -22.75 -16.50 11.85
N ALA A 184 -22.30 -16.37 10.59
CA ALA A 184 -23.10 -15.87 9.47
C ALA A 184 -22.71 -16.59 8.17
N PRO A 185 -23.18 -17.82 7.91
CA PRO A 185 -22.73 -18.66 6.79
C PRO A 185 -22.93 -18.03 5.41
N GLU A 186 -23.99 -17.24 5.25
CA GLU A 186 -24.38 -16.61 3.99
C GLU A 186 -23.70 -15.26 3.73
N ALA A 187 -22.89 -14.76 4.68
CA ALA A 187 -22.23 -13.48 4.50
C ALA A 187 -21.10 -13.56 3.47
N HIS A 188 -21.02 -12.59 2.57
CA HIS A 188 -19.91 -12.41 1.69
C HIS A 188 -18.67 -12.02 2.48
N ARG A 189 -17.53 -12.68 2.23
CA ARG A 189 -16.29 -12.47 2.99
C ARG A 189 -15.07 -12.46 2.09
N VAL A 190 -14.14 -11.59 2.41
CA VAL A 190 -12.78 -11.59 1.88
C VAL A 190 -11.83 -11.99 3.00
N ILE A 191 -11.01 -13.02 2.76
CA ILE A 191 -10.02 -13.51 3.73
C ILE A 191 -8.64 -13.13 3.22
N TRP A 192 -7.92 -12.31 3.99
CA TRP A 192 -6.55 -11.92 3.68
C TRP A 192 -5.56 -12.88 4.32
N HIS A 193 -4.50 -13.18 3.61
CA HIS A 193 -3.39 -14.01 4.07
C HIS A 193 -2.05 -13.44 3.59
N ASP A 194 -0.98 -13.72 4.32
CA ASP A 194 0.39 -13.30 3.96
C ASP A 194 1.23 -14.45 3.40
N LEU A 195 1.06 -15.64 4.00
CA LEU A 195 1.91 -16.79 3.68
C LEU A 195 1.19 -17.77 2.73
N GLU A 196 1.96 -18.38 1.85
CA GLU A 196 1.48 -19.44 0.96
C GLU A 196 0.92 -20.65 1.73
N SER A 197 1.47 -20.95 2.91
CA SER A 197 0.96 -21.99 3.81
C SER A 197 -0.43 -21.66 4.35
N GLU A 198 -0.70 -20.38 4.63
CA GLU A 198 -2.02 -19.90 5.06
C GLU A 198 -3.04 -20.09 3.94
N ARG A 199 -2.70 -19.65 2.72
CA ARG A 199 -3.55 -19.86 1.55
C ARG A 199 -3.97 -21.30 1.39
N LYS A 200 -2.99 -22.23 1.38
CA LYS A 200 -3.26 -23.68 1.22
C LYS A 200 -4.12 -24.26 2.35
N ALA A 201 -3.90 -23.80 3.58
CA ALA A 201 -4.70 -24.25 4.72
C ALA A 201 -6.14 -23.74 4.64
N ILE A 202 -6.35 -22.49 4.21
CA ILE A 202 -7.67 -21.89 4.01
C ILE A 202 -8.41 -22.63 2.87
N GLU A 203 -7.75 -22.87 1.73
CA GLU A 203 -8.33 -23.62 0.60
C GLU A 203 -8.73 -25.04 1.01
N LYS A 204 -7.93 -25.71 1.82
CA LYS A 204 -8.23 -27.04 2.35
C LYS A 204 -9.45 -27.01 3.30
N ALA A 205 -9.54 -25.98 4.15
CA ALA A 205 -10.62 -25.82 5.11
C ALA A 205 -11.96 -25.40 4.46
N ILE A 206 -11.89 -24.65 3.36
CA ILE A 206 -13.06 -24.16 2.61
C ILE A 206 -12.90 -24.49 1.11
N PRO A 207 -13.27 -25.70 0.68
CA PRO A 207 -13.05 -26.14 -0.72
C PRO A 207 -13.83 -25.33 -1.77
N THR A 208 -14.87 -24.59 -1.36
CA THR A 208 -15.65 -23.72 -2.25
C THR A 208 -15.06 -22.33 -2.45
N LEU A 209 -14.01 -22.00 -1.69
CA LEU A 209 -13.35 -20.71 -1.75
C LEU A 209 -12.64 -20.52 -3.09
N LYS A 210 -12.63 -19.29 -3.58
CA LYS A 210 -11.82 -18.88 -4.73
C LYS A 210 -10.65 -18.02 -4.27
N SER A 211 -9.44 -18.47 -4.58
CA SER A 211 -8.21 -17.78 -4.17
C SER A 211 -7.64 -16.91 -5.28
N ILE A 212 -7.10 -15.75 -4.86
CA ILE A 212 -6.33 -14.85 -5.72
C ILE A 212 -4.93 -14.71 -5.11
N TYR A 213 -3.89 -14.90 -5.91
CA TYR A 213 -2.49 -14.81 -5.47
C TYR A 213 -1.56 -14.31 -6.59
N GLY A 214 -0.38 -13.83 -6.22
CA GLY A 214 0.50 -13.05 -7.10
C GLY A 214 0.98 -13.76 -8.37
N SER A 215 1.23 -15.07 -8.32
CA SER A 215 1.70 -15.86 -9.47
C SER A 215 0.59 -16.36 -10.41
N GLN A 216 -0.67 -16.08 -10.07
CA GLN A 216 -1.82 -16.45 -10.88
C GLN A 216 -1.95 -15.54 -12.11
N ASP A 217 -2.44 -16.08 -13.21
CA ASP A 217 -2.76 -15.33 -14.42
C ASP A 217 -3.67 -14.14 -14.14
N PHE A 218 -3.41 -13.00 -14.80
CA PHE A 218 -4.14 -11.77 -14.57
C PHE A 218 -5.62 -11.87 -14.97
N GLU A 219 -5.91 -12.48 -16.11
CA GLU A 219 -7.29 -12.67 -16.61
C GLU A 219 -8.12 -13.52 -15.65
N LYS A 220 -7.49 -14.60 -15.12
CA LYS A 220 -8.14 -15.47 -14.14
C LYS A 220 -8.44 -14.76 -12.83
N ARG A 221 -7.54 -13.88 -12.36
CA ARG A 221 -7.81 -13.06 -11.16
C ARG A 221 -8.98 -12.11 -11.38
N GLU A 222 -9.03 -11.46 -12.55
CA GLU A 222 -10.11 -10.55 -12.91
C GLU A 222 -11.47 -11.29 -12.99
N GLU A 223 -11.50 -12.49 -13.54
CA GLU A 223 -12.70 -13.33 -13.59
C GLU A 223 -13.22 -13.67 -12.19
N ILE A 224 -12.31 -14.05 -11.27
CA ILE A 224 -12.69 -14.36 -9.88
C ILE A 224 -13.28 -13.13 -9.19
N ILE A 225 -12.70 -11.94 -9.40
CA ILE A 225 -13.21 -10.69 -8.82
C ILE A 225 -14.61 -10.38 -9.35
N LYS A 226 -14.82 -10.51 -10.66
CA LYS A 226 -16.14 -10.29 -11.29
C LYS A 226 -17.22 -11.23 -10.76
N GLN A 227 -16.85 -12.45 -10.37
CA GLN A 227 -17.80 -13.44 -9.83
C GLN A 227 -18.13 -13.20 -8.35
N PHE A 228 -17.34 -12.39 -7.64
CA PHE A 228 -17.58 -12.03 -6.24
C PHE A 228 -18.58 -10.87 -6.11
N SER A 229 -18.67 -10.01 -7.10
CA SER A 229 -19.62 -8.86 -7.17
C SER A 229 -21.06 -9.33 -7.51
#